data_03b2ae6ab271af38fbf46860c6e74a78
#
_entry.id   03b2ae6ab271af38fbf46860c6e74a78
#
_cell.length_a   1.000
_cell.length_b   1.000
_cell.length_c   1.000
_cell.angle_alpha   90.00
_cell.angle_beta   90.00
_cell.angle_gamma   90.00
#
_symmetry.space_group_name_H-M   'P 1'
#
loop_
_entity.id
_entity.type
_entity.pdbx_description
1 polymer ?
#
loop_
_entity_poly.entity_id
_entity_poly.type
_entity_poly.pdbx_seq_one_letter_code
_entity_poly.pdbx_strand_id
1 'polypeptide(L)'
;MMNFKMKNKTLFLCLPAMLNIPFGGSSAFGANSEKDNKENSPKRPNVLVLLTDDQTFSTIHAWGNNEIQTPNMDRLVNQGMSFTQTHVMGGLNGAISQPSRAMLLTGRGLMDVHRNGQVIPKNEKTFPELFRENGYTTFGTGKWHSDKAAFNRSFSTGANIFFGGMHPYGNEKEEKGHRCPYLHEYDPTGKYKNGQWVNASLNTFSSELYADAAIKFIETNASNDNPFLMYVAFTSPHDPRNVLPDYGRKYDSKEITMPKNFITQHPFDNGDLNERDEKLLPTPRVPEQVLAERANYYSMVNEVDVQIGRILDMLEKSGKDDNTIIVFAADNGLCVGEHGLLGKQNLYEAAV
;
A
#
# COMPACT_ATOMS: atom_id res chain seq x y z
N MET A 1 1.00 -33.78 22.09
CA MET A 1 1.92 -32.76 21.52
C MET A 1 1.64 -32.64 20.03
N MET A 2 0.82 -31.69 19.63
CA MET A 2 0.51 -31.43 18.22
C MET A 2 1.56 -30.45 17.70
N ASN A 3 2.37 -30.91 16.75
CA ASN A 3 3.30 -30.04 16.00
C ASN A 3 2.48 -29.19 15.03
N PHE A 4 2.21 -27.94 15.41
CA PHE A 4 1.75 -26.92 14.48
C PHE A 4 2.95 -26.43 13.64
N LYS A 5 3.10 -26.95 12.42
CA LYS A 5 3.89 -26.28 11.38
C LYS A 5 3.12 -25.03 10.99
N MET A 6 3.58 -23.86 11.43
CA MET A 6 3.11 -22.60 10.89
C MET A 6 3.57 -22.50 9.43
N LYS A 7 2.63 -22.70 8.51
CA LYS A 7 2.77 -22.31 7.11
C LYS A 7 2.42 -20.83 7.04
N ASN A 8 3.31 -20.04 6.48
CA ASN A 8 3.19 -18.62 6.20
C ASN A 8 3.19 -17.67 7.42
N LYS A 9 4.18 -16.78 7.46
CA LYS A 9 4.25 -15.66 8.40
C LYS A 9 3.80 -14.39 7.68
N THR A 10 2.49 -14.16 7.63
CA THR A 10 1.93 -12.88 7.17
C THR A 10 1.96 -11.90 8.34
N LEU A 11 2.65 -10.78 8.17
CA LEU A 11 2.78 -9.73 9.17
C LEU A 11 2.06 -8.47 8.66
N PHE A 12 1.01 -8.05 9.38
CA PHE A 12 0.39 -6.76 9.18
C PHE A 12 1.10 -5.74 10.08
N LEU A 13 1.82 -4.81 9.48
CA LEU A 13 2.55 -3.78 10.21
C LEU A 13 2.05 -2.38 9.84
N CYS A 14 1.62 -1.66 10.84
CA CYS A 14 1.73 -0.22 10.87
C CYS A 14 2.68 0.17 12.02
N LEU A 15 3.73 0.90 11.77
CA LEU A 15 4.76 1.31 12.72
C LEU A 15 4.51 2.76 13.19
N PRO A 16 5.01 3.21 14.36
CA PRO A 16 6.27 2.80 14.95
C PRO A 16 6.20 2.42 16.43
N ALA A 17 6.75 1.28 16.81
CA ALA A 17 7.20 1.07 18.18
C ALA A 17 8.69 0.70 18.18
N MET A 18 9.50 1.52 18.82
CA MET A 18 10.93 1.30 19.02
C MET A 18 11.17 0.03 19.85
N LEU A 19 11.97 -0.90 19.34
CA LEU A 19 12.67 -1.87 20.18
C LEU A 19 14.16 -1.55 20.14
N ASN A 20 14.65 -0.96 21.23
CA ASN A 20 16.08 -0.89 21.55
C ASN A 20 16.53 -2.26 22.07
N ILE A 21 17.38 -2.94 21.31
CA ILE A 21 18.13 -4.11 21.79
C ILE A 21 19.60 -3.67 21.90
N PRO A 22 20.22 -3.73 23.08
CA PRO A 22 21.62 -3.38 23.23
C PRO A 22 22.50 -4.53 22.71
N PHE A 23 23.37 -4.24 21.74
CA PHE A 23 24.50 -5.10 21.41
C PHE A 23 25.68 -4.80 22.34
N GLY A 24 26.00 -5.75 23.18
CA GLY A 24 27.20 -5.73 23.96
C GLY A 24 27.89 -7.09 23.96
N GLY A 25 29.19 -7.12 23.65
CA GLY A 25 30.00 -8.28 23.95
C GLY A 25 30.96 -8.74 22.86
N SER A 26 32.13 -8.09 22.79
CA SER A 26 33.30 -8.66 22.08
C SER A 26 33.89 -9.82 22.89
N SER A 27 34.03 -10.98 22.25
CA SER A 27 35.00 -11.98 22.71
C SER A 27 35.69 -12.59 21.50
N ALA A 28 36.99 -12.36 21.44
CA ALA A 28 37.89 -12.98 20.47
C ALA A 28 38.01 -14.47 20.76
N PHE A 29 37.76 -15.32 19.80
CA PHE A 29 38.17 -16.70 19.77
C PHE A 29 38.76 -17.08 18.40
N GLY A 30 39.82 -17.91 18.49
CA GLY A 30 40.81 -18.21 17.50
C GLY A 30 40.29 -18.77 16.18
N ALA A 31 41.12 -18.56 15.16
CA ALA A 31 41.03 -19.14 13.83
C ALA A 31 41.09 -20.65 13.89
N ASN A 32 40.00 -21.32 13.56
CA ASN A 32 40.00 -22.70 13.08
C ASN A 32 39.32 -22.75 11.71
N SER A 33 39.94 -23.47 10.80
CA SER A 33 39.58 -23.68 9.40
C SER A 33 38.09 -24.04 9.21
N GLU A 34 37.25 -23.08 8.76
CA GLU A 34 35.92 -23.38 8.26
C GLU A 34 36.00 -23.82 6.78
N LYS A 35 36.15 -25.09 6.60
CA LYS A 35 35.60 -25.79 5.43
C LYS A 35 34.38 -26.55 5.88
N ASP A 36 33.29 -26.40 5.12
CA ASP A 36 32.06 -27.17 5.22
C ASP A 36 31.07 -26.80 6.36
N ASN A 37 30.31 -25.70 6.18
CA ASN A 37 28.98 -25.55 6.78
C ASN A 37 28.10 -24.54 6.00
N LYS A 38 28.14 -24.57 4.66
CA LYS A 38 27.24 -23.73 3.85
C LYS A 38 25.82 -24.30 3.66
N GLU A 39 25.57 -25.56 4.02
CA GLU A 39 24.30 -26.23 3.72
C GLU A 39 23.18 -26.05 4.76
N ASN A 40 23.44 -25.49 5.94
CA ASN A 40 22.45 -25.42 7.01
C ASN A 40 22.16 -24.01 7.56
N SER A 41 22.59 -22.95 6.89
CA SER A 41 22.13 -21.62 7.27
C SER A 41 20.67 -21.43 6.81
N PRO A 42 19.73 -20.99 7.68
CA PRO A 42 18.35 -20.76 7.27
C PRO A 42 18.32 -19.75 6.11
N LYS A 43 17.66 -20.10 5.01
CA LYS A 43 17.51 -19.22 3.86
C LYS A 43 16.84 -17.91 4.34
N ARG A 44 17.43 -16.78 4.03
CA ARG A 44 16.86 -15.46 4.33
C ARG A 44 15.50 -15.35 3.62
N PRO A 45 14.43 -14.92 4.29
CA PRO A 45 13.10 -14.82 3.68
C PRO A 45 13.05 -13.72 2.62
N ASN A 46 12.22 -13.90 1.60
CA ASN A 46 11.76 -12.81 0.77
C ASN A 46 10.81 -11.90 1.57
N VAL A 47 10.64 -10.68 1.09
CA VAL A 47 9.68 -9.73 1.68
C VAL A 47 8.80 -9.16 0.57
N LEU A 48 7.49 -9.28 0.75
CA LEU A 48 6.47 -8.67 -0.10
C LEU A 48 5.69 -7.65 0.72
N VAL A 49 5.78 -6.38 0.33
CA VAL A 49 4.99 -5.29 0.92
C VAL A 49 3.90 -4.91 -0.07
N LEU A 50 2.65 -5.04 0.35
CA LEU A 50 1.44 -4.63 -0.37
C LEU A 50 0.87 -3.41 0.36
N LEU A 51 0.84 -2.27 -0.29
CA LEU A 51 0.37 -1.02 0.30
C LEU A 51 -0.79 -0.45 -0.53
N THR A 52 -1.93 -0.22 0.11
CA THR A 52 -3.07 0.46 -0.51
C THR A 52 -3.09 1.95 -0.16
N ASP A 53 -3.90 2.72 -0.88
CA ASP A 53 -3.98 4.18 -0.77
C ASP A 53 -5.39 4.56 -0.31
N ASP A 54 -5.50 5.18 0.86
CA ASP A 54 -6.80 5.59 1.44
C ASP A 54 -7.74 4.42 1.76
N GLN A 55 -7.23 3.27 2.18
CA GLN A 55 -8.08 2.13 2.54
C GLN A 55 -8.38 2.11 4.04
N THR A 56 -9.63 2.37 4.41
CA THR A 56 -10.05 2.31 5.81
C THR A 56 -10.16 0.88 6.32
N PHE A 57 -9.82 0.69 7.60
CA PHE A 57 -9.83 -0.59 8.32
C PHE A 57 -11.14 -1.37 8.12
N SER A 58 -12.27 -0.69 8.18
CA SER A 58 -13.60 -1.31 8.10
C SER A 58 -13.95 -1.92 6.73
N THR A 59 -13.07 -1.88 5.74
CA THR A 59 -13.31 -2.44 4.39
C THR A 59 -12.80 -3.85 4.20
N ILE A 60 -12.32 -4.52 5.23
CA ILE A 60 -11.90 -5.93 5.16
C ILE A 60 -13.01 -6.82 5.75
N HIS A 61 -13.49 -7.78 4.93
CA HIS A 61 -14.60 -8.65 5.32
C HIS A 61 -14.29 -9.47 6.58
N ALA A 62 -13.09 -10.05 6.66
CA ALA A 62 -12.67 -10.85 7.82
C ALA A 62 -12.64 -10.08 9.15
N TRP A 63 -12.69 -8.76 9.13
CA TRP A 63 -12.80 -7.89 10.31
C TRP A 63 -14.23 -7.46 10.60
N GLY A 64 -15.22 -8.13 9.98
CA GLY A 64 -16.64 -8.03 10.33
C GLY A 64 -17.48 -7.16 9.40
N ASN A 65 -16.96 -6.69 8.28
CA ASN A 65 -17.76 -6.01 7.27
C ASN A 65 -18.42 -7.01 6.31
N ASN A 66 -19.69 -7.30 6.53
CA ASN A 66 -20.44 -8.27 5.72
C ASN A 66 -20.96 -7.70 4.38
N GLU A 67 -20.79 -6.41 4.13
CA GLU A 67 -21.23 -5.75 2.89
C GLU A 67 -20.19 -5.87 1.77
N ILE A 68 -18.92 -6.05 2.11
CA ILE A 68 -17.83 -6.13 1.16
C ILE A 68 -17.26 -7.56 1.08
N GLN A 69 -16.69 -7.91 -0.06
CA GLN A 69 -15.98 -9.16 -0.28
C GLN A 69 -14.50 -8.89 -0.56
N THR A 70 -13.64 -9.40 0.29
CA THR A 70 -12.18 -9.25 0.19
C THR A 70 -11.48 -10.60 0.42
N PRO A 71 -11.76 -11.64 -0.39
CA PRO A 71 -11.31 -13.00 -0.10
C PRO A 71 -9.78 -13.14 -0.03
N ASN A 72 -9.03 -12.32 -0.73
CA ASN A 72 -7.58 -12.40 -0.75
C ASN A 72 -6.95 -11.64 0.45
N MET A 73 -7.51 -10.49 0.84
CA MET A 73 -7.15 -9.83 2.09
C MET A 73 -7.57 -10.68 3.29
N ASP A 74 -8.75 -11.33 3.23
CA ASP A 74 -9.23 -12.28 4.25
C ASP A 74 -8.25 -13.46 4.39
N ARG A 75 -7.69 -13.96 3.29
CA ARG A 75 -6.65 -14.99 3.30
C ARG A 75 -5.45 -14.53 4.13
N LEU A 76 -4.98 -13.28 3.94
CA LEU A 76 -3.88 -12.71 4.71
C LEU A 76 -4.23 -12.56 6.20
N VAL A 77 -5.44 -12.09 6.51
CA VAL A 77 -5.94 -11.97 7.90
C VAL A 77 -5.96 -13.34 8.59
N ASN A 78 -6.51 -14.35 7.92
CA ASN A 78 -6.70 -15.69 8.50
C ASN A 78 -5.39 -16.47 8.64
N GLN A 79 -4.38 -16.16 7.87
CA GLN A 79 -3.08 -16.85 7.87
C GLN A 79 -1.99 -16.11 8.63
N GLY A 80 -2.22 -14.85 9.01
CA GLY A 80 -1.23 -13.98 9.58
C GLY A 80 -1.57 -13.42 10.95
N MET A 81 -0.89 -12.34 11.29
CA MET A 81 -1.12 -11.54 12.48
C MET A 81 -1.69 -10.18 12.09
N SER A 82 -2.81 -9.79 12.69
CA SER A 82 -3.46 -8.50 12.47
C SER A 82 -3.15 -7.53 13.62
N PHE A 83 -2.69 -6.33 13.27
CA PHE A 83 -2.49 -5.24 14.21
C PHE A 83 -3.70 -4.29 14.12
N THR A 84 -4.66 -4.47 14.99
CA THR A 84 -5.97 -3.80 14.95
C THR A 84 -6.00 -2.43 15.63
N GLN A 85 -4.90 -2.01 16.24
CA GLN A 85 -4.76 -0.74 16.94
C GLN A 85 -3.58 0.06 16.38
N THR A 86 -3.50 0.10 15.06
CA THR A 86 -2.45 0.83 14.38
C THR A 86 -3.02 2.12 13.79
N HIS A 87 -2.30 3.22 13.99
CA HIS A 87 -2.76 4.54 13.61
C HIS A 87 -1.67 5.29 12.85
N VAL A 88 -2.07 6.08 11.87
CA VAL A 88 -1.18 7.03 11.19
C VAL A 88 -0.99 8.28 12.06
N MET A 89 0.19 8.88 12.03
CA MET A 89 0.45 10.12 12.77
C MET A 89 -0.12 11.39 12.09
N GLY A 90 -0.81 11.22 10.96
CA GLY A 90 -1.33 12.34 10.17
C GLY A 90 -0.28 13.02 9.30
N GLY A 91 -0.45 14.32 9.06
CA GLY A 91 0.43 15.14 8.23
C GLY A 91 0.42 16.60 8.66
N LEU A 92 1.36 17.39 8.13
CA LEU A 92 1.44 18.83 8.38
C LEU A 92 0.62 19.66 7.38
N ASN A 93 -0.04 18.98 6.44
CA ASN A 93 -0.97 19.56 5.46
C ASN A 93 -1.94 18.48 4.97
N GLY A 94 -2.87 18.81 4.09
CA GLY A 94 -3.91 17.89 3.61
C GLY A 94 -3.42 16.63 2.87
N ALA A 95 -2.14 16.57 2.48
CA ALA A 95 -1.57 15.40 1.79
C ALA A 95 -1.05 14.34 2.78
N ILE A 96 -1.95 13.65 3.48
CA ILE A 96 -1.63 12.68 4.55
C ILE A 96 -0.82 11.48 4.03
N SER A 97 -1.14 10.97 2.84
CA SER A 97 -0.43 9.82 2.24
C SER A 97 1.08 10.03 2.08
N GLN A 98 1.51 11.26 1.82
CA GLN A 98 2.91 11.57 1.56
C GLN A 98 3.78 11.37 2.81
N PRO A 99 3.48 12.01 3.97
CA PRO A 99 4.24 11.78 5.20
C PRO A 99 4.06 10.35 5.73
N SER A 100 2.89 9.74 5.60
CA SER A 100 2.67 8.35 6.00
C SER A 100 3.64 7.40 5.29
N ARG A 101 3.77 7.52 3.97
CA ARG A 101 4.71 6.71 3.18
C ARG A 101 6.16 6.99 3.56
N ALA A 102 6.52 8.26 3.79
CA ALA A 102 7.88 8.60 4.24
C ALA A 102 8.18 8.04 5.63
N MET A 103 7.24 8.10 6.57
CA MET A 103 7.34 7.49 7.89
C MET A 103 7.52 5.96 7.80
N LEU A 104 6.68 5.30 6.98
CA LEU A 104 6.79 3.86 6.73
C LEU A 104 8.16 3.48 6.17
N LEU A 105 8.63 4.22 5.17
CA LEU A 105 9.88 3.92 4.47
C LEU A 105 11.13 4.14 5.33
N THR A 106 11.10 5.12 6.24
CA THR A 106 12.27 5.53 7.01
C THR A 106 12.25 5.07 8.48
N GLY A 107 11.09 4.66 8.99
CA GLY A 107 10.87 4.39 10.41
C GLY A 107 10.93 5.65 11.29
N ARG A 108 10.79 6.85 10.71
CA ARG A 108 10.79 8.14 11.42
C ARG A 108 9.38 8.56 11.81
N GLY A 109 9.25 9.38 12.84
CA GLY A 109 7.99 10.03 13.19
C GLY A 109 7.69 11.23 12.30
N LEU A 110 6.44 11.73 12.33
CA LEU A 110 5.99 12.85 11.50
C LEU A 110 6.88 14.09 11.62
N MET A 111 7.31 14.42 12.81
CA MET A 111 8.13 15.63 13.08
C MET A 111 9.57 15.49 12.55
N ASP A 112 10.01 14.27 12.27
CA ASP A 112 11.35 13.98 11.77
C ASP A 112 11.40 13.85 10.25
N VAL A 113 10.23 13.63 9.57
CA VAL A 113 10.22 13.52 8.11
C VAL A 113 10.37 14.88 7.44
N HIS A 114 11.30 14.96 6.50
CA HIS A 114 11.63 16.22 5.84
C HIS A 114 10.52 16.69 4.90
N ARG A 115 10.15 17.98 4.98
CA ARG A 115 9.14 18.61 4.11
C ARG A 115 7.85 17.78 3.98
N ASN A 116 7.32 17.30 5.09
CA ASN A 116 6.13 16.45 5.09
C ASN A 116 6.24 15.21 4.16
N GLY A 117 7.44 14.65 4.01
CA GLY A 117 7.68 13.46 3.19
C GLY A 117 7.94 13.70 1.71
N GLN A 118 7.98 14.96 1.24
CA GLN A 118 8.30 15.27 -0.16
C GLN A 118 9.69 14.80 -0.57
N VAL A 119 10.63 14.83 0.35
CA VAL A 119 12.03 14.45 0.13
C VAL A 119 12.46 13.55 1.27
N ILE A 120 13.10 12.44 0.94
CA ILE A 120 13.79 11.59 1.91
C ILE A 120 15.29 11.85 1.75
N PRO A 121 15.94 12.60 2.68
CA PRO A 121 17.35 12.96 2.60
C PRO A 121 18.28 11.74 2.53
N LYS A 122 19.46 11.91 1.93
CA LYS A 122 20.42 10.78 1.78
C LYS A 122 20.92 10.18 3.12
N ASN A 123 20.94 10.97 4.18
CA ASN A 123 21.30 10.52 5.50
C ASN A 123 20.19 9.74 6.22
N GLU A 124 19.01 9.68 5.63
CA GLU A 124 17.88 8.90 6.11
C GLU A 124 17.64 7.72 5.17
N LYS A 125 18.07 6.54 5.59
CA LYS A 125 17.91 5.33 4.81
C LYS A 125 16.47 4.86 4.83
N THR A 126 15.99 4.43 3.68
CA THR A 126 14.72 3.70 3.57
C THR A 126 14.93 2.22 3.90
N PHE A 127 13.89 1.52 4.37
CA PHE A 127 14.03 0.09 4.62
C PHE A 127 14.37 -0.71 3.33
N PRO A 128 13.85 -0.39 2.12
CA PRO A 128 14.30 -1.09 0.92
C PRO A 128 15.78 -0.85 0.60
N GLU A 129 16.31 0.34 0.90
CA GLU A 129 17.74 0.64 0.76
C GLU A 129 18.59 -0.24 1.69
N LEU A 130 18.15 -0.43 2.95
CA LEU A 130 18.80 -1.33 3.90
C LEU A 130 18.78 -2.79 3.42
N PHE A 131 17.67 -3.25 2.85
CA PHE A 131 17.59 -4.60 2.27
C PHE A 131 18.53 -4.76 1.08
N ARG A 132 18.57 -3.76 0.20
CA ARG A 132 19.49 -3.74 -0.95
C ARG A 132 20.95 -3.80 -0.52
N GLU A 133 21.35 -3.03 0.48
CA GLU A 133 22.71 -3.05 1.05
C GLU A 133 23.07 -4.40 1.66
N ASN A 134 22.06 -5.17 2.10
CA ASN A 134 22.23 -6.52 2.63
C ASN A 134 22.04 -7.62 1.58
N GLY A 135 22.17 -7.29 0.29
CA GLY A 135 22.21 -8.26 -0.80
C GLY A 135 20.85 -8.79 -1.26
N TYR A 136 19.75 -8.08 -0.96
CA TYR A 136 18.45 -8.36 -1.54
C TYR A 136 18.32 -7.73 -2.93
N THR A 137 17.64 -8.42 -3.84
CA THR A 137 17.11 -7.78 -5.04
C THR A 137 15.88 -6.97 -4.63
N THR A 138 15.92 -5.64 -4.79
CA THR A 138 14.80 -4.78 -4.38
C THR A 138 14.03 -4.27 -5.60
N PHE A 139 12.72 -4.45 -5.59
CA PHE A 139 11.82 -4.08 -6.68
C PHE A 139 10.71 -3.15 -6.17
N GLY A 140 10.43 -2.06 -6.92
CA GLY A 140 9.36 -1.12 -6.61
C GLY A 140 8.41 -0.91 -7.77
N THR A 141 7.09 -0.94 -7.51
CA THR A 141 6.04 -0.60 -8.48
C THR A 141 4.92 0.18 -7.81
N GLY A 142 4.20 1.00 -8.57
CA GLY A 142 3.09 1.79 -8.09
C GLY A 142 3.47 3.12 -7.45
N LYS A 143 2.65 3.59 -6.50
CA LYS A 143 2.74 4.92 -5.90
C LYS A 143 3.92 5.05 -4.94
N TRP A 144 4.83 5.97 -5.27
CA TRP A 144 5.95 6.33 -4.39
C TRP A 144 5.65 7.56 -3.52
N HIS A 145 5.15 8.62 -4.13
CA HIS A 145 4.73 9.88 -3.50
C HIS A 145 5.84 10.63 -2.73
N SER A 146 7.09 10.45 -3.13
CA SER A 146 8.26 11.18 -2.64
C SER A 146 9.24 11.44 -3.79
N ASP A 147 10.45 11.90 -3.48
CA ASP A 147 11.43 12.24 -4.51
C ASP A 147 11.98 11.01 -5.26
N LYS A 148 12.32 11.25 -6.54
CA LYS A 148 12.83 10.21 -7.45
C LYS A 148 14.20 9.67 -7.02
N ALA A 149 15.02 10.49 -6.38
CA ALA A 149 16.36 10.09 -5.96
C ALA A 149 16.28 9.07 -4.80
N ALA A 150 15.32 9.24 -3.89
CA ALA A 150 15.05 8.29 -2.83
C ALA A 150 14.55 6.96 -3.38
N PHE A 151 13.65 6.96 -4.39
CA PHE A 151 13.23 5.75 -5.08
C PHE A 151 14.42 4.99 -5.67
N ASN A 152 15.27 5.71 -6.40
CA ASN A 152 16.37 5.09 -7.14
C ASN A 152 17.46 4.46 -6.24
N ARG A 153 17.69 5.04 -5.05
CA ARG A 153 18.61 4.42 -4.08
C ARG A 153 17.95 3.27 -3.31
N SER A 154 16.63 3.27 -3.18
CA SER A 154 15.85 2.22 -2.49
C SER A 154 15.77 0.93 -3.31
N PHE A 155 15.56 1.04 -4.61
CA PHE A 155 15.30 -0.13 -5.46
C PHE A 155 16.40 -0.37 -6.49
N SER A 156 16.73 -1.65 -6.70
CA SER A 156 17.65 -2.09 -7.74
C SER A 156 16.97 -2.22 -9.10
N THR A 157 15.64 -2.33 -9.12
CA THR A 157 14.81 -2.39 -10.32
C THR A 157 13.36 -1.99 -9.99
N GLY A 158 12.55 -1.80 -11.02
CA GLY A 158 11.13 -1.45 -10.87
C GLY A 158 10.44 -1.38 -12.21
N ALA A 159 9.13 -1.20 -12.19
CA ALA A 159 8.31 -0.97 -13.38
C ALA A 159 7.01 -0.25 -12.96
N ASN A 160 6.35 0.40 -13.90
CA ASN A 160 5.07 1.07 -13.67
C ASN A 160 5.08 1.98 -12.44
N ILE A 161 6.07 2.86 -12.31
CA ILE A 161 6.30 3.70 -11.14
C ILE A 161 5.44 4.96 -11.25
N PHE A 162 4.68 5.27 -10.19
CA PHE A 162 3.90 6.48 -10.07
C PHE A 162 4.49 7.42 -9.02
N PHE A 163 5.04 8.54 -9.45
CA PHE A 163 5.65 9.54 -8.55
C PHE A 163 4.65 10.59 -8.05
N GLY A 164 3.44 10.63 -8.59
CA GLY A 164 2.40 11.59 -8.20
C GLY A 164 1.66 11.21 -6.91
N GLY A 165 0.81 12.12 -6.45
CA GLY A 165 -0.05 11.90 -5.30
C GLY A 165 -1.37 11.19 -5.64
N MET A 166 -1.98 11.57 -6.77
CA MET A 166 -3.22 10.98 -7.27
C MET A 166 -3.28 11.06 -8.79
N HIS A 167 -4.09 10.21 -9.39
CA HIS A 167 -4.37 10.29 -10.81
C HIS A 167 -5.32 11.48 -11.11
N PRO A 168 -5.17 12.14 -12.28
CA PRO A 168 -6.02 13.27 -12.61
C PRO A 168 -7.47 12.84 -12.82
N TYR A 169 -8.41 13.71 -12.42
CA TYR A 169 -9.79 13.55 -12.80
C TYR A 169 -9.96 13.71 -14.32
N GLY A 170 -10.80 12.88 -14.91
CA GLY A 170 -11.26 13.06 -16.27
C GLY A 170 -12.30 14.18 -16.36
N ASN A 171 -12.49 14.73 -17.55
CA ASN A 171 -13.72 15.43 -17.90
C ASN A 171 -14.73 14.40 -18.43
N GLU A 172 -15.99 14.78 -18.63
CA GLU A 172 -17.07 13.89 -19.11
C GLU A 172 -16.76 13.16 -20.43
N LYS A 173 -15.76 13.60 -21.18
CA LYS A 173 -15.36 13.05 -22.48
C LYS A 173 -14.10 12.20 -22.43
N GLU A 174 -13.30 12.31 -21.38
CA GLU A 174 -12.04 11.59 -21.24
C GLU A 174 -12.04 10.79 -19.94
N GLU A 175 -12.21 9.50 -20.01
CA GLU A 175 -12.07 8.60 -18.86
C GLU A 175 -10.61 8.53 -18.40
N LYS A 176 -10.23 9.43 -17.49
CA LYS A 176 -8.91 9.49 -16.87
C LYS A 176 -8.93 8.79 -15.50
N GLY A 177 -8.02 9.14 -14.63
CA GLY A 177 -7.87 8.55 -13.32
C GLY A 177 -7.10 7.24 -13.38
N HIS A 178 -7.56 6.25 -12.63
CA HIS A 178 -6.90 4.94 -12.57
C HIS A 178 -6.87 4.19 -13.90
N ARG A 179 -7.74 4.53 -14.85
CA ARG A 179 -7.77 3.96 -16.21
C ARG A 179 -6.73 4.57 -17.16
N CYS A 180 -6.19 5.74 -16.80
CA CYS A 180 -5.18 6.42 -17.62
C CYS A 180 -4.05 6.93 -16.70
N PRO A 181 -3.29 6.05 -16.07
CA PRO A 181 -2.21 6.44 -15.19
C PRO A 181 -1.02 7.01 -15.97
N TYR A 182 -0.30 7.94 -15.34
CA TYR A 182 0.99 8.43 -15.84
C TYR A 182 2.11 7.72 -15.12
N LEU A 183 2.77 6.77 -15.79
CA LEU A 183 3.73 5.86 -15.19
C LEU A 183 5.14 6.05 -15.75
N HIS A 184 6.12 5.69 -14.97
CA HIS A 184 7.53 5.70 -15.33
C HIS A 184 8.09 4.28 -15.31
N GLU A 185 8.93 3.96 -16.29
CA GLU A 185 9.81 2.81 -16.22
C GLU A 185 11.00 3.11 -15.31
N TYR A 186 11.60 2.06 -14.74
CA TYR A 186 12.78 2.21 -13.90
C TYR A 186 13.96 2.74 -14.72
N ASP A 187 14.56 3.82 -14.24
CA ASP A 187 15.75 4.41 -14.82
C ASP A 187 16.94 4.30 -13.84
N PRO A 188 17.91 3.42 -14.09
CA PRO A 188 19.05 3.24 -13.20
C PRO A 188 19.92 4.50 -13.05
N THR A 189 19.79 5.47 -13.98
CA THR A 189 20.47 6.76 -13.85
C THR A 189 19.78 7.75 -12.92
N GLY A 190 18.55 7.44 -12.49
CA GLY A 190 17.72 8.30 -11.63
C GLY A 190 17.14 9.53 -12.31
N LYS A 191 17.30 9.67 -13.62
CA LYS A 191 16.86 10.89 -14.33
C LYS A 191 15.38 10.91 -14.64
N TYR A 192 14.74 9.75 -14.80
CA TYR A 192 13.29 9.56 -15.04
C TYR A 192 12.69 10.61 -16.00
N LYS A 193 13.29 10.77 -17.17
CA LYS A 193 12.92 11.85 -18.09
C LYS A 193 11.52 11.76 -18.67
N ASN A 194 10.99 10.54 -18.85
CA ASN A 194 9.81 10.30 -19.65
C ASN A 194 8.88 9.32 -18.95
N GLY A 195 7.96 9.82 -18.11
CA GLY A 195 6.75 9.09 -17.78
C GLY A 195 5.83 9.04 -19.00
N GLN A 196 5.00 8.03 -19.07
CA GLN A 196 4.05 7.85 -20.17
C GLN A 196 2.63 7.70 -19.63
N TRP A 197 1.70 8.34 -20.32
CA TRP A 197 0.29 8.04 -20.12
C TRP A 197 -0.03 6.66 -20.68
N VAL A 198 -0.51 5.77 -19.82
CA VAL A 198 -1.03 4.47 -20.23
C VAL A 198 -2.46 4.68 -20.71
N ASN A 199 -2.75 4.26 -21.94
CA ASN A 199 -4.00 4.57 -22.61
C ASN A 199 -5.18 3.79 -22.00
N ALA A 200 -6.19 4.52 -21.54
CA ALA A 200 -7.45 3.98 -21.03
C ALA A 200 -8.26 3.15 -22.06
N SER A 201 -8.02 3.34 -23.36
CA SER A 201 -8.73 2.54 -24.41
C SER A 201 -8.44 1.05 -24.35
N LEU A 202 -7.42 0.64 -23.56
CA LEU A 202 -7.07 -0.77 -23.37
C LEU A 202 -7.76 -1.41 -22.16
N ASN A 203 -8.72 -0.74 -21.54
CA ASN A 203 -9.40 -1.18 -20.32
C ASN A 203 -8.46 -1.56 -19.17
N THR A 204 -7.25 -1.01 -19.16
CA THR A 204 -6.24 -1.34 -18.16
C THR A 204 -6.36 -0.38 -16.98
N PHE A 205 -6.46 -0.94 -15.80
CA PHE A 205 -6.54 -0.17 -14.55
C PHE A 205 -5.16 -0.10 -13.88
N SER A 206 -4.88 0.96 -13.12
CA SER A 206 -3.56 1.15 -12.49
C SER A 206 -3.15 -0.02 -11.61
N SER A 207 -4.06 -0.57 -10.82
CA SER A 207 -3.77 -1.71 -9.93
C SER A 207 -3.42 -2.97 -10.70
N GLU A 208 -4.03 -3.20 -11.87
CA GLU A 208 -3.71 -4.30 -12.77
C GLU A 208 -2.26 -4.18 -13.29
N LEU A 209 -1.88 -2.97 -13.73
CA LEU A 209 -0.52 -2.70 -14.20
C LEU A 209 0.54 -2.93 -13.12
N TYR A 210 0.24 -2.58 -11.87
CA TYR A 210 1.14 -2.83 -10.74
C TYR A 210 1.22 -4.32 -10.41
N ALA A 211 0.10 -5.02 -10.45
CA ALA A 211 0.07 -6.47 -10.24
C ALA A 211 0.83 -7.21 -11.36
N ASP A 212 0.63 -6.83 -12.62
CA ASP A 212 1.37 -7.42 -13.75
C ASP A 212 2.87 -7.24 -13.62
N ALA A 213 3.32 -6.05 -13.20
CA ALA A 213 4.73 -5.78 -12.94
C ALA A 213 5.30 -6.64 -11.81
N ALA A 214 4.54 -6.81 -10.72
CA ALA A 214 4.90 -7.66 -9.60
C ALA A 214 4.96 -9.15 -9.99
N ILE A 215 3.95 -9.63 -10.72
CA ILE A 215 3.88 -11.00 -11.23
C ILE A 215 5.07 -11.30 -12.12
N LYS A 216 5.35 -10.40 -13.08
CA LYS A 216 6.51 -10.56 -13.97
C LYS A 216 7.84 -10.59 -13.20
N PHE A 217 7.98 -9.77 -12.16
CA PHE A 217 9.16 -9.80 -11.31
C PHE A 217 9.28 -11.15 -10.58
N ILE A 218 8.21 -11.70 -10.01
CA ILE A 218 8.22 -13.01 -9.36
C ILE A 218 8.62 -14.11 -10.37
N GLU A 219 8.01 -14.12 -11.55
CA GLU A 219 8.32 -15.09 -12.62
C GLU A 219 9.80 -15.09 -13.01
N THR A 220 10.36 -13.90 -13.23
CA THR A 220 11.76 -13.75 -13.64
C THR A 220 12.76 -14.07 -12.54
N ASN A 221 12.33 -14.02 -11.26
CA ASN A 221 13.17 -14.32 -10.10
C ASN A 221 12.84 -15.67 -9.43
N ALA A 222 11.93 -16.47 -10.00
CA ALA A 222 11.52 -17.75 -9.43
C ALA A 222 12.70 -18.71 -9.22
N SER A 223 13.64 -18.76 -10.17
CA SER A 223 14.85 -19.60 -10.11
C SER A 223 16.04 -18.94 -9.40
N ASN A 224 15.92 -17.70 -8.97
CA ASN A 224 17.01 -16.98 -8.31
C ASN A 224 17.08 -17.33 -6.82
N ASP A 225 18.26 -17.69 -6.33
CA ASP A 225 18.48 -18.00 -4.91
C ASP A 225 18.64 -16.76 -4.02
N ASN A 226 18.90 -15.58 -4.61
CA ASN A 226 18.96 -14.34 -3.86
C ASN A 226 17.58 -13.97 -3.34
N PRO A 227 17.46 -13.59 -2.06
CA PRO A 227 16.19 -13.11 -1.54
C PRO A 227 15.82 -11.78 -2.20
N PHE A 228 14.52 -11.53 -2.31
CA PHE A 228 14.01 -10.25 -2.81
C PHE A 228 13.19 -9.49 -1.76
N LEU A 229 13.17 -8.18 -1.92
CA LEU A 229 12.16 -7.31 -1.33
C LEU A 229 11.36 -6.69 -2.47
N MET A 230 10.05 -6.88 -2.44
CA MET A 230 9.12 -6.30 -3.41
C MET A 230 8.17 -5.33 -2.70
N TYR A 231 8.08 -4.09 -3.19
CA TYR A 231 7.18 -3.06 -2.73
C TYR A 231 6.15 -2.76 -3.82
N VAL A 232 4.91 -3.15 -3.58
CA VAL A 232 3.78 -2.96 -4.50
C VAL A 232 2.82 -1.98 -3.85
N ALA A 233 2.82 -0.75 -4.35
CA ALA A 233 2.03 0.33 -3.78
C ALA A 233 0.89 0.73 -4.73
N PHE A 234 -0.31 0.26 -4.43
CA PHE A 234 -1.50 0.60 -5.20
C PHE A 234 -1.87 2.08 -5.03
N THR A 235 -2.54 2.65 -6.02
CA THR A 235 -3.16 3.97 -5.95
C THR A 235 -4.65 3.88 -5.60
N SER A 236 -5.23 2.68 -5.66
CA SER A 236 -6.59 2.40 -5.22
C SER A 236 -6.63 2.06 -3.72
N PRO A 237 -7.74 2.36 -3.05
CA PRO A 237 -9.01 2.96 -3.49
C PRO A 237 -9.06 4.52 -3.43
N HIS A 238 -7.91 5.22 -3.49
CA HIS A 238 -7.91 6.70 -3.58
C HIS A 238 -8.76 7.18 -4.78
N ASP A 239 -9.41 8.32 -4.64
CA ASP A 239 -10.16 8.92 -5.75
C ASP A 239 -9.25 9.30 -6.96
N PRO A 240 -9.79 9.45 -8.19
CA PRO A 240 -11.20 9.31 -8.58
C PRO A 240 -11.65 7.84 -8.56
N ARG A 241 -12.87 7.62 -8.01
CA ARG A 241 -13.41 6.27 -7.80
C ARG A 241 -14.14 5.75 -9.03
N ASN A 242 -13.39 5.15 -9.94
CA ASN A 242 -13.93 4.57 -11.16
C ASN A 242 -13.44 3.14 -11.36
N VAL A 243 -14.36 2.21 -11.48
CA VAL A 243 -14.09 0.78 -11.64
C VAL A 243 -14.41 0.35 -13.07
N LEU A 244 -13.57 -0.53 -13.63
CA LEU A 244 -13.81 -1.11 -14.93
C LEU A 244 -15.07 -2.01 -14.94
N PRO A 245 -15.87 -2.00 -16.01
CA PRO A 245 -17.11 -2.76 -16.09
C PRO A 245 -16.96 -4.26 -15.89
N ASP A 246 -15.90 -4.83 -16.41
CA ASP A 246 -15.69 -6.29 -16.49
C ASP A 246 -14.75 -6.82 -15.42
N TYR A 247 -14.49 -6.02 -14.38
CA TYR A 247 -13.40 -6.28 -13.47
C TYR A 247 -13.76 -5.91 -12.03
N GLY A 248 -13.54 -6.86 -11.12
CA GLY A 248 -13.98 -6.74 -9.75
C GLY A 248 -15.49 -6.74 -9.59
N ARG A 249 -15.96 -6.77 -8.35
CA ARG A 249 -17.39 -6.66 -8.04
C ARG A 249 -17.80 -5.19 -8.00
N LYS A 250 -18.83 -4.83 -8.74
CA LYS A 250 -19.54 -3.57 -8.57
C LYS A 250 -20.59 -3.71 -7.49
N TYR A 251 -20.57 -2.78 -6.54
CA TYR A 251 -21.57 -2.71 -5.48
C TYR A 251 -22.68 -1.75 -5.89
N ASP A 252 -23.95 -2.15 -5.65
CA ASP A 252 -25.09 -1.25 -5.79
C ASP A 252 -25.25 -0.45 -4.48
N SER A 253 -25.45 0.85 -4.57
CA SER A 253 -25.72 1.72 -3.41
C SER A 253 -26.94 1.28 -2.58
N LYS A 254 -27.87 0.51 -3.17
CA LYS A 254 -29.01 -0.07 -2.48
C LYS A 254 -28.66 -1.25 -1.57
N GLU A 255 -27.50 -1.86 -1.77
CA GLU A 255 -26.98 -2.98 -0.99
C GLU A 255 -26.04 -2.51 0.14
N ILE A 256 -25.74 -1.20 0.19
CA ILE A 256 -24.80 -0.60 1.14
C ILE A 256 -25.58 0.14 2.22
N THR A 257 -25.19 -0.04 3.48
CA THR A 257 -25.81 0.70 4.59
C THR A 257 -25.07 2.01 4.88
N MET A 258 -25.83 2.99 5.35
CA MET A 258 -25.27 4.24 5.84
C MET A 258 -24.45 3.99 7.10
N PRO A 259 -23.28 4.64 7.27
CA PRO A 259 -22.55 4.56 8.54
C PRO A 259 -23.43 4.94 9.73
N LYS A 260 -23.33 4.19 10.82
CA LYS A 260 -24.15 4.45 12.03
C LYS A 260 -23.98 5.86 12.62
N ASN A 261 -22.82 6.46 12.38
CA ASN A 261 -22.45 7.82 12.81
C ASN A 261 -22.59 8.85 11.68
N PHE A 262 -23.33 8.51 10.61
CA PHE A 262 -23.62 9.47 9.55
C PHE A 262 -24.43 10.64 10.08
N ILE A 263 -24.03 11.83 9.69
CA ILE A 263 -24.78 13.08 9.80
C ILE A 263 -24.64 13.87 8.50
N THR A 264 -25.60 14.71 8.17
CA THR A 264 -25.59 15.44 6.91
C THR A 264 -24.52 16.55 6.85
N GLN A 265 -24.09 17.01 8.01
CA GLN A 265 -23.07 18.05 8.12
C GLN A 265 -22.30 17.88 9.43
N HIS A 266 -20.96 17.97 9.36
CA HIS A 266 -20.10 17.94 10.53
C HIS A 266 -20.45 19.10 11.48
N PRO A 267 -20.53 18.89 12.80
CA PRO A 267 -21.13 19.85 13.73
C PRO A 267 -20.24 21.06 14.04
N PHE A 268 -19.01 21.07 13.65
CA PHE A 268 -18.06 22.16 13.82
C PHE A 268 -17.04 22.21 12.69
N ASP A 269 -16.41 23.36 12.50
CA ASP A 269 -15.29 23.51 11.58
C ASP A 269 -14.01 23.02 12.28
N ASN A 270 -13.45 21.93 11.75
CA ASN A 270 -12.19 21.35 12.22
C ASN A 270 -10.96 21.97 11.53
N GLY A 271 -11.14 22.97 10.67
CA GLY A 271 -10.10 23.62 9.87
C GLY A 271 -9.93 23.04 8.46
N ASP A 272 -10.44 21.82 8.20
CA ASP A 272 -10.19 21.07 6.96
C ASP A 272 -11.46 20.83 6.12
N LEU A 273 -12.62 21.38 6.50
CA LEU A 273 -13.89 21.21 5.76
C LEU A 273 -13.84 21.75 4.32
N ASN A 274 -12.82 22.53 3.98
CA ASN A 274 -12.60 23.08 2.65
C ASN A 274 -11.53 22.31 1.85
N GLU A 275 -10.99 21.23 2.40
CA GLU A 275 -10.06 20.37 1.68
C GLU A 275 -10.72 19.71 0.45
N ARG A 276 -9.89 19.26 -0.48
CA ARG A 276 -10.35 18.69 -1.76
C ARG A 276 -11.29 17.50 -1.54
N ASP A 277 -10.94 16.63 -0.62
CA ASP A 277 -11.67 15.38 -0.37
C ASP A 277 -13.09 15.66 0.11
N GLU A 278 -13.27 16.69 0.92
CA GLU A 278 -14.60 17.13 1.40
C GLU A 278 -15.47 17.71 0.27
N LYS A 279 -14.88 18.16 -0.83
CA LYS A 279 -15.60 18.72 -2.00
C LYS A 279 -16.01 17.67 -3.04
N LEU A 280 -15.75 16.38 -2.80
CA LEU A 280 -16.21 15.30 -3.66
C LEU A 280 -17.74 15.23 -3.75
N LEU A 281 -18.43 15.59 -2.67
CA LEU A 281 -19.88 15.73 -2.62
C LEU A 281 -20.27 17.06 -1.96
N PRO A 282 -21.48 17.60 -2.26
CA PRO A 282 -21.95 18.85 -1.63
C PRO A 282 -22.19 18.70 -0.13
N THR A 283 -22.10 19.83 0.58
CA THR A 283 -22.51 19.96 1.99
C THR A 283 -23.74 20.87 2.05
N PRO A 284 -24.83 20.51 2.77
CA PRO A 284 -25.03 19.25 3.52
C PRO A 284 -25.01 18.00 2.64
N ARG A 285 -24.53 16.89 3.19
CA ARG A 285 -24.44 15.59 2.50
C ARG A 285 -25.82 15.06 2.16
N VAL A 286 -25.99 14.62 0.94
CA VAL A 286 -27.20 13.93 0.45
C VAL A 286 -26.99 12.42 0.66
N PRO A 287 -27.84 11.73 1.44
CA PRO A 287 -27.65 10.32 1.79
C PRO A 287 -27.44 9.40 0.58
N GLU A 288 -28.21 9.57 -0.49
CA GLU A 288 -28.13 8.76 -1.70
C GLU A 288 -26.78 8.91 -2.43
N GLN A 289 -26.22 10.12 -2.41
CA GLN A 289 -24.91 10.41 -3.00
C GLN A 289 -23.78 9.79 -2.16
N VAL A 290 -23.90 9.82 -0.83
CA VAL A 290 -22.94 9.17 0.07
C VAL A 290 -22.96 7.66 -0.11
N LEU A 291 -24.13 7.04 -0.22
CA LEU A 291 -24.24 5.60 -0.50
C LEU A 291 -23.65 5.22 -1.85
N ALA A 292 -23.86 6.03 -2.90
CA ALA A 292 -23.25 5.82 -4.19
C ALA A 292 -21.71 5.89 -4.13
N GLU A 293 -21.18 6.86 -3.39
CA GLU A 293 -19.75 7.03 -3.20
C GLU A 293 -19.12 5.87 -2.41
N ARG A 294 -19.81 5.38 -1.35
CA ARG A 294 -19.39 4.16 -0.62
C ARG A 294 -19.40 2.93 -1.51
N ALA A 295 -20.41 2.75 -2.36
CA ALA A 295 -20.51 1.63 -3.29
C ALA A 295 -19.33 1.65 -4.28
N ASN A 296 -18.99 2.81 -4.84
CA ASN A 296 -17.81 2.97 -5.68
C ASN A 296 -16.51 2.67 -4.92
N TYR A 297 -16.39 3.14 -3.69
CA TYR A 297 -15.23 2.88 -2.86
C TYR A 297 -15.06 1.38 -2.56
N TYR A 298 -16.13 0.68 -2.19
CA TYR A 298 -16.11 -0.77 -1.97
C TYR A 298 -15.76 -1.53 -3.26
N SER A 299 -16.25 -1.05 -4.40
CA SER A 299 -15.90 -1.64 -5.70
C SER A 299 -14.41 -1.53 -5.99
N MET A 300 -13.78 -0.40 -5.68
CA MET A 300 -12.33 -0.23 -5.84
C MET A 300 -11.51 -1.06 -4.84
N VAL A 301 -11.98 -1.21 -3.61
CA VAL A 301 -11.33 -2.11 -2.63
C VAL A 301 -11.38 -3.55 -3.11
N ASN A 302 -12.53 -4.01 -3.62
CA ASN A 302 -12.65 -5.35 -4.19
C ASN A 302 -11.76 -5.54 -5.43
N GLU A 303 -11.61 -4.52 -6.26
CA GLU A 303 -10.69 -4.54 -7.40
C GLU A 303 -9.25 -4.76 -6.94
N VAL A 304 -8.77 -4.01 -5.95
CA VAL A 304 -7.43 -4.21 -5.38
C VAL A 304 -7.28 -5.60 -4.76
N ASP A 305 -8.31 -6.10 -4.10
CA ASP A 305 -8.30 -7.46 -3.53
C ASP A 305 -8.05 -8.52 -4.61
N VAL A 306 -8.68 -8.39 -5.77
CA VAL A 306 -8.43 -9.28 -6.92
C VAL A 306 -6.96 -9.22 -7.37
N GLN A 307 -6.36 -8.02 -7.42
CA GLN A 307 -4.95 -7.88 -7.81
C GLN A 307 -4.00 -8.47 -6.78
N ILE A 308 -4.29 -8.28 -5.49
CA ILE A 308 -3.55 -8.93 -4.40
C ILE A 308 -3.62 -10.45 -4.58
N GLY A 309 -4.80 -10.99 -4.87
CA GLY A 309 -4.97 -12.42 -5.15
C GLY A 309 -4.06 -12.92 -6.27
N ARG A 310 -4.02 -12.23 -7.41
CA ARG A 310 -3.16 -12.57 -8.55
C ARG A 310 -1.66 -12.63 -8.15
N ILE A 311 -1.20 -11.68 -7.34
CA ILE A 311 0.18 -11.65 -6.86
C ILE A 311 0.46 -12.82 -5.91
N LEU A 312 -0.44 -13.08 -4.96
CA LEU A 312 -0.30 -14.19 -4.01
C LEU A 312 -0.29 -15.55 -4.70
N ASP A 313 -1.17 -15.76 -5.69
CA ASP A 313 -1.24 -16.98 -6.48
C ASP A 313 0.04 -17.22 -7.30
N MET A 314 0.63 -16.14 -7.86
CA MET A 314 1.91 -16.24 -8.53
C MET A 314 3.05 -16.56 -7.56
N LEU A 315 3.05 -15.97 -6.36
CA LEU A 315 4.04 -16.26 -5.34
C LEU A 315 4.00 -17.75 -4.94
N GLU A 316 2.79 -18.29 -4.71
CA GLU A 316 2.56 -19.71 -4.42
C GLU A 316 3.00 -20.60 -5.59
N LYS A 317 2.57 -20.29 -6.81
CA LYS A 317 2.97 -21.01 -8.04
C LYS A 317 4.48 -21.05 -8.24
N SER A 318 5.19 -20.01 -7.83
CA SER A 318 6.66 -19.94 -7.93
C SER A 318 7.39 -20.75 -6.83
N GLY A 319 6.66 -21.28 -5.83
CA GLY A 319 7.22 -21.97 -4.67
C GLY A 319 8.03 -21.06 -3.72
N LYS A 320 7.81 -19.74 -3.78
CA LYS A 320 8.49 -18.78 -2.90
C LYS A 320 7.67 -18.40 -1.67
N ASP A 321 6.39 -18.76 -1.62
CA ASP A 321 5.46 -18.38 -0.54
C ASP A 321 5.89 -18.90 0.83
N ASP A 322 6.37 -20.14 0.93
CA ASP A 322 6.83 -20.75 2.20
C ASP A 322 8.00 -19.98 2.86
N ASN A 323 8.78 -19.21 2.08
CA ASN A 323 9.90 -18.40 2.58
C ASN A 323 9.74 -16.92 2.23
N THR A 324 8.51 -16.41 2.31
CA THR A 324 8.21 -14.98 2.08
C THR A 324 7.44 -14.41 3.26
N ILE A 325 7.91 -13.29 3.79
CA ILE A 325 7.16 -12.45 4.74
C ILE A 325 6.30 -11.51 3.90
N ILE A 326 4.97 -11.56 4.12
CA ILE A 326 4.03 -10.68 3.44
C ILE A 326 3.53 -9.64 4.45
N VAL A 327 3.67 -8.38 4.08
CA VAL A 327 3.17 -7.23 4.83
C VAL A 327 2.08 -6.56 4.01
N PHE A 328 0.86 -6.48 4.54
CA PHE A 328 -0.23 -5.71 3.96
C PHE A 328 -0.58 -4.53 4.87
N ALA A 329 -0.71 -3.34 4.30
CA ALA A 329 -1.11 -2.14 5.02
C ALA A 329 -1.81 -1.14 4.07
N ALA A 330 -2.49 -0.14 4.66
CA ALA A 330 -2.86 1.09 3.99
C ALA A 330 -1.96 2.24 4.45
N ASP A 331 -1.80 3.27 3.64
CA ASP A 331 -1.04 4.46 4.05
C ASP A 331 -1.84 5.36 5.02
N ASN A 332 -3.14 5.36 4.92
CA ASN A 332 -4.15 5.94 5.82
C ASN A 332 -5.53 5.41 5.46
N GLY A 333 -6.51 5.65 6.32
CA GLY A 333 -7.92 5.51 5.98
C GLY A 333 -8.55 6.83 5.53
N LEU A 334 -9.88 6.85 5.38
CA LEU A 334 -10.67 8.05 5.17
C LEU A 334 -12.12 7.84 5.59
N CYS A 335 -12.85 8.92 5.81
CA CYS A 335 -14.30 8.88 5.97
C CYS A 335 -14.98 8.76 4.60
N VAL A 336 -16.05 7.97 4.51
CA VAL A 336 -16.96 7.93 3.37
C VAL A 336 -18.40 8.04 3.90
N GLY A 337 -18.70 9.19 4.51
CA GLY A 337 -19.99 9.51 5.12
C GLY A 337 -19.97 9.51 6.66
N GLU A 338 -19.00 8.89 7.30
CA GLU A 338 -18.84 8.94 8.74
C GLU A 338 -18.74 10.42 9.21
N HIS A 339 -19.51 10.80 10.23
CA HIS A 339 -19.55 12.16 10.78
C HIS A 339 -19.86 13.28 9.76
N GLY A 340 -20.45 12.96 8.61
CA GLY A 340 -20.67 13.90 7.51
C GLY A 340 -19.43 14.27 6.72
N LEU A 341 -18.34 13.53 6.88
CA LEU A 341 -17.04 13.74 6.25
C LEU A 341 -16.79 12.76 5.09
N LEU A 342 -15.89 13.14 4.19
CA LEU A 342 -15.43 12.33 3.04
C LEU A 342 -13.91 12.23 2.96
N GLY A 343 -13.23 12.98 3.80
CA GLY A 343 -11.77 13.11 3.78
C GLY A 343 -11.09 12.31 4.89
N LYS A 344 -9.79 12.49 4.93
CA LYS A 344 -8.85 11.84 5.84
C LYS A 344 -8.15 12.81 6.79
N GLN A 345 -8.42 14.10 6.66
CA GLN A 345 -7.84 15.18 7.46
C GLN A 345 -8.61 15.36 8.77
N ASN A 346 -8.81 14.27 9.50
CA ASN A 346 -9.52 14.23 10.77
C ASN A 346 -8.97 13.14 11.67
N LEU A 347 -9.39 13.08 12.93
CA LEU A 347 -8.91 12.14 13.95
C LEU A 347 -9.90 11.02 14.27
N TYR A 348 -10.87 10.78 13.39
CA TYR A 348 -11.80 9.65 13.55
C TYR A 348 -11.16 8.33 13.08
N GLU A 349 -11.59 7.22 13.68
CA GLU A 349 -11.03 5.88 13.42
C GLU A 349 -11.07 5.48 11.94
N ALA A 350 -11.97 6.04 11.16
CA ALA A 350 -12.03 5.74 9.73
C ALA A 350 -10.84 6.33 8.95
N ALA A 351 -10.20 7.39 9.47
CA ALA A 351 -9.13 8.12 8.80
C ALA A 351 -7.71 7.78 9.33
N VAL A 352 -7.60 7.31 10.57
CA VAL A 352 -6.31 7.13 11.27
C VAL A 352 -5.86 5.68 11.38
#